data_57698721a35cf8fbc0edd590b0a98918
#
_entry.id   57698721a35cf8fbc0edd590b0a98918
#
_cell.length_a   1.000
_cell.length_b   1.000
_cell.length_c   1.000
_cell.angle_alpha   90.00
_cell.angle_beta   90.00
_cell.angle_gamma   90.00
#
_symmetry.space_group_name_H-M   'P 1'
#
loop_
_entity.id
_entity.type
_entity.pdbx_description
1 polymer ?
#
loop_
_entity_poly.entity_id
_entity_poly.type
_entity_poly.pdbx_seq_one_letter_code
_entity_poly.pdbx_strand_id
1 'polypeptide(L)'
;EGEPRNAVLPEVYAEDFSAAVDFLGTRPFVDRNLIGVIGICGSGSFAISAAKIDPRLKAIATISMYNMGTASRNGLKHSLTLEQRKQIMAEAAEQRYAEFLGGETKYTGGTVHQLTEKSSPIEREFYEFYRTQRGEFTPDGATPMTTTHPTLSSNVKFMNFYPFEDIETISPRPMLFITGENAHSREFSED
;
A
#
# COMPACT_ATOMS: atom_id res chain seq x y z
N GLU A 1 4.39 -10.80 1.84
CA GLU A 1 5.08 -12.02 2.25
C GLU A 1 6.16 -12.35 1.21
N GLY A 2 7.09 -13.22 1.54
CA GLY A 2 8.25 -13.47 0.68
C GLY A 2 9.45 -12.59 1.08
N GLU A 3 10.51 -12.65 0.30
CA GLU A 3 11.74 -11.91 0.57
C GLU A 3 11.94 -10.76 -0.44
N PRO A 4 12.48 -9.61 -0.01
CA PRO A 4 12.80 -9.24 1.38
C PRO A 4 11.55 -8.91 2.21
N ARG A 5 11.47 -9.44 3.43
CA ARG A 5 10.30 -9.23 4.31
C ARG A 5 10.16 -7.77 4.74
N ASN A 6 8.91 -7.34 4.89
CA ASN A 6 8.54 -5.99 5.34
C ASN A 6 9.09 -4.85 4.46
N ALA A 7 9.65 -5.16 3.30
CA ALA A 7 10.13 -4.14 2.37
C ALA A 7 9.00 -3.56 1.53
N VAL A 8 8.99 -2.25 1.39
CA VAL A 8 8.10 -1.54 0.46
C VAL A 8 8.70 -1.63 -0.94
N LEU A 9 7.97 -2.26 -1.86
CA LEU A 9 8.36 -2.49 -3.26
C LEU A 9 7.14 -2.25 -4.16
N PRO A 10 6.75 -0.98 -4.44
CA PRO A 10 5.52 -0.67 -5.18
C PRO A 10 5.44 -1.32 -6.56
N GLU A 11 6.57 -1.45 -7.24
CA GLU A 11 6.70 -2.14 -8.53
C GLU A 11 6.41 -3.64 -8.43
N VAL A 12 6.82 -4.29 -7.33
CA VAL A 12 6.54 -5.71 -7.08
C VAL A 12 5.07 -5.90 -6.73
N TYR A 13 4.48 -5.00 -5.95
CA TYR A 13 3.04 -5.06 -5.65
C TYR A 13 2.18 -4.94 -6.92
N ALA A 14 2.59 -4.13 -7.89
CA ALA A 14 1.92 -4.05 -9.18
C ALA A 14 2.14 -5.35 -10.00
N GLU A 15 3.36 -5.92 -9.98
CA GLU A 15 3.68 -7.18 -10.64
C GLU A 15 2.90 -8.36 -10.08
N ASP A 16 2.61 -8.39 -8.77
CA ASP A 16 1.79 -9.42 -8.14
C ASP A 16 0.39 -9.52 -8.78
N PHE A 17 -0.19 -8.39 -9.20
CA PHE A 17 -1.46 -8.39 -9.95
C PHE A 17 -1.31 -9.02 -11.33
N SER A 18 -0.24 -8.71 -12.06
CA SER A 18 0.04 -9.32 -13.37
C SER A 18 0.31 -10.82 -13.24
N ALA A 19 1.05 -11.23 -12.21
CA ALA A 19 1.28 -12.66 -11.92
C ALA A 19 -0.04 -13.40 -11.57
N ALA A 20 -0.94 -12.76 -10.85
CA ALA A 20 -2.27 -13.31 -10.60
C ALA A 20 -3.10 -13.47 -11.89
N VAL A 21 -2.99 -12.50 -12.81
CA VAL A 21 -3.62 -12.60 -14.14
C VAL A 21 -3.00 -13.73 -14.97
N ASP A 22 -1.68 -13.93 -14.92
CA ASP A 22 -1.00 -15.06 -15.58
C ASP A 22 -1.57 -16.38 -15.08
N PHE A 23 -1.66 -16.53 -13.76
CA PHE A 23 -2.23 -17.73 -13.15
C PHE A 23 -3.68 -17.94 -13.58
N LEU A 24 -4.53 -16.94 -13.42
CA LEU A 24 -5.96 -17.04 -13.75
C LEU A 24 -6.19 -17.30 -15.24
N GLY A 25 -5.51 -16.57 -16.11
CA GLY A 25 -5.67 -16.67 -17.56
C GLY A 25 -5.24 -18.03 -18.16
N THR A 26 -4.54 -18.86 -17.37
CA THR A 26 -4.18 -20.24 -17.76
C THR A 26 -5.13 -21.29 -17.18
N ARG A 27 -6.15 -20.91 -16.42
CA ARG A 27 -7.12 -21.87 -15.87
C ARG A 27 -8.22 -22.17 -16.89
N PRO A 28 -8.62 -23.44 -17.08
CA PRO A 28 -9.61 -23.81 -18.08
C PRO A 28 -11.04 -23.32 -17.77
N PHE A 29 -11.29 -22.91 -16.54
CA PHE A 29 -12.59 -22.38 -16.10
C PHE A 29 -12.64 -20.85 -16.08
N VAL A 30 -11.58 -20.15 -16.48
CA VAL A 30 -11.50 -18.68 -16.50
C VAL A 30 -11.57 -18.18 -17.93
N ASP A 31 -12.50 -17.27 -18.20
CA ASP A 31 -12.46 -16.48 -19.43
C ASP A 31 -11.46 -15.33 -19.25
N ARG A 32 -10.32 -15.45 -19.93
CA ARG A 32 -9.24 -14.44 -19.86
C ARG A 32 -9.64 -13.06 -20.38
N ASN A 33 -10.75 -12.96 -21.09
CA ASN A 33 -11.27 -11.68 -21.57
C ASN A 33 -12.16 -10.97 -20.55
N LEU A 34 -12.45 -11.62 -19.42
CA LEU A 34 -13.33 -11.13 -18.36
C LEU A 34 -12.64 -11.04 -17.00
N ILE A 35 -11.32 -10.92 -16.96
CA ILE A 35 -10.55 -10.75 -15.72
C ILE A 35 -10.62 -9.29 -15.30
N GLY A 36 -11.15 -9.03 -14.12
CA GLY A 36 -11.15 -7.73 -13.46
C GLY A 36 -10.33 -7.74 -12.17
N VAL A 37 -10.12 -6.57 -11.60
CA VAL A 37 -9.39 -6.40 -10.34
C VAL A 37 -10.15 -5.51 -9.37
N ILE A 38 -10.10 -5.86 -8.09
CA ILE A 38 -10.58 -5.02 -6.98
C ILE A 38 -9.39 -4.75 -6.06
N GLY A 39 -9.03 -3.47 -5.93
CA GLY A 39 -8.01 -3.01 -5.00
C GLY A 39 -8.64 -2.41 -3.75
N ILE A 40 -8.31 -2.95 -2.56
CA ILE A 40 -8.85 -2.47 -1.29
C ILE A 40 -7.75 -1.75 -0.52
N CYS A 41 -8.05 -0.57 0.05
CA CYS A 41 -7.10 0.23 0.80
C CYS A 41 -5.83 0.55 -0.03
N GLY A 42 -4.62 0.31 0.46
CA GLY A 42 -3.36 0.54 -0.25
C GLY A 42 -3.27 -0.19 -1.60
N SER A 43 -3.86 -1.39 -1.70
CA SER A 43 -3.85 -2.15 -2.95
C SER A 43 -4.68 -1.53 -4.07
N GLY A 44 -5.54 -0.56 -3.78
CA GLY A 44 -6.21 0.25 -4.81
C GLY A 44 -5.20 0.96 -5.71
N SER A 45 -4.19 1.60 -5.14
CA SER A 45 -3.13 2.27 -5.90
C SER A 45 -2.23 1.31 -6.67
N PHE A 46 -1.99 0.11 -6.14
CA PHE A 46 -1.20 -0.92 -6.84
C PHE A 46 -1.98 -1.54 -8.01
N ALA A 47 -3.28 -1.79 -7.83
CA ALA A 47 -4.17 -2.27 -8.89
C ALA A 47 -4.26 -1.27 -10.06
N ILE A 48 -4.34 0.03 -9.77
CA ILE A 48 -4.30 1.09 -10.78
C ILE A 48 -2.95 1.08 -11.50
N SER A 49 -1.84 1.01 -10.77
CA SER A 49 -0.50 0.94 -11.35
C SER A 49 -0.32 -0.26 -12.27
N ALA A 50 -0.79 -1.45 -11.86
CA ALA A 50 -0.80 -2.64 -12.70
C ALA A 50 -1.68 -2.45 -13.95
N ALA A 51 -2.88 -1.91 -13.79
CA ALA A 51 -3.81 -1.74 -14.90
C ALA A 51 -3.32 -0.77 -15.97
N LYS A 52 -2.47 0.21 -15.63
CA LYS A 52 -1.88 1.13 -16.64
C LYS A 52 -1.02 0.38 -17.67
N ILE A 53 -0.38 -0.71 -17.28
CA ILE A 53 0.56 -1.46 -18.13
C ILE A 53 0.08 -2.86 -18.47
N ASP A 54 -0.96 -3.38 -17.82
CA ASP A 54 -1.52 -4.71 -18.11
C ASP A 54 -2.95 -4.61 -18.68
N PRO A 55 -3.12 -4.63 -20.01
CA PRO A 55 -4.43 -4.53 -20.65
C PRO A 55 -5.32 -5.77 -20.48
N ARG A 56 -4.81 -6.82 -19.87
CA ARG A 56 -5.58 -8.04 -19.55
C ARG A 56 -6.54 -7.82 -18.38
N LEU A 57 -6.28 -6.83 -17.54
CA LEU A 57 -7.23 -6.35 -16.53
C LEU A 57 -8.33 -5.54 -17.23
N LYS A 58 -9.54 -6.13 -17.37
CA LYS A 58 -10.63 -5.60 -18.20
C LYS A 58 -11.55 -4.62 -17.48
N ALA A 59 -11.60 -4.69 -16.16
CA ALA A 59 -12.33 -3.77 -15.30
C ALA A 59 -11.59 -3.58 -13.98
N ILE A 60 -11.60 -2.38 -13.46
CA ILE A 60 -10.88 -2.01 -12.25
C ILE A 60 -11.85 -1.40 -11.25
N ALA A 61 -11.84 -1.88 -10.02
CA ALA A 61 -12.56 -1.22 -8.93
C ALA A 61 -11.61 -0.98 -7.75
N THR A 62 -11.84 0.10 -7.04
CA THR A 62 -11.15 0.38 -5.78
C THR A 62 -12.16 0.58 -4.66
N ILE A 63 -11.82 0.12 -3.46
CA ILE A 63 -12.68 0.24 -2.27
C ILE A 63 -11.88 0.90 -1.16
N SER A 64 -12.34 2.06 -0.68
CA SER A 64 -11.69 2.85 0.38
C SER A 64 -10.18 2.94 0.17
N MET A 65 -9.79 3.25 -1.07
CA MET A 65 -8.39 3.18 -1.48
C MET A 65 -7.54 4.26 -0.82
N TYR A 66 -6.25 3.96 -0.74
CA TYR A 66 -5.18 4.92 -0.48
C TYR A 66 -4.33 5.08 -1.74
N ASN A 67 -4.08 6.33 -2.14
CA ASN A 67 -2.95 6.64 -2.99
C ASN A 67 -1.69 6.59 -2.11
N MET A 68 -1.02 5.44 -2.07
CA MET A 68 0.12 5.21 -1.18
C MET A 68 1.27 6.20 -1.42
N GLY A 69 1.43 6.66 -2.65
CA GLY A 69 2.42 7.68 -2.99
C GLY A 69 2.07 9.04 -2.39
N THR A 70 0.86 9.51 -2.63
CA THR A 70 0.37 10.80 -2.09
C THR A 70 0.32 10.77 -0.57
N ALA A 71 -0.20 9.69 0.03
CA ALA A 71 -0.23 9.52 1.47
C ALA A 71 1.17 9.62 2.10
N SER A 72 2.18 8.99 1.47
CA SER A 72 3.56 9.05 1.97
C SER A 72 4.23 10.41 1.75
N ARG A 73 3.89 11.12 0.66
CA ARG A 73 4.44 12.44 0.38
C ARG A 73 3.81 13.54 1.21
N ASN A 74 2.51 13.50 1.36
CA ASN A 74 1.73 14.65 1.88
C ASN A 74 1.08 14.36 3.23
N GLY A 75 0.99 13.09 3.66
CA GLY A 75 0.15 12.70 4.78
C GLY A 75 -1.35 12.82 4.46
N LEU A 76 -2.20 12.40 5.37
CA LEU A 76 -3.65 12.62 5.27
C LEU A 76 -3.95 14.11 5.39
N LYS A 77 -4.84 14.61 4.54
CA LYS A 77 -5.24 16.03 4.50
C LYS A 77 -4.06 16.98 4.37
N HIS A 78 -3.05 16.56 3.61
CA HIS A 78 -1.80 17.31 3.40
C HIS A 78 -1.10 17.75 4.71
N SER A 79 -1.14 16.90 5.72
CA SER A 79 -0.58 17.18 7.06
C SER A 79 0.95 17.16 7.11
N LEU A 80 1.63 16.59 6.09
CA LEU A 80 3.09 16.45 6.04
C LEU A 80 3.72 17.59 5.23
N THR A 81 4.54 18.40 5.87
CA THR A 81 5.29 19.46 5.19
C THR A 81 6.45 18.91 4.38
N LEU A 82 6.96 19.72 3.43
CA LEU A 82 8.14 19.37 2.65
C LEU A 82 9.38 19.11 3.53
N GLU A 83 9.56 19.91 4.60
CA GLU A 83 10.69 19.74 5.51
C GLU A 83 10.59 18.42 6.31
N GLN A 84 9.40 18.09 6.78
CA GLN A 84 9.17 16.78 7.43
C GLN A 84 9.43 15.62 6.48
N ARG A 85 9.01 15.74 5.20
CA ARG A 85 9.30 14.74 4.17
C ARG A 85 10.81 14.57 3.94
N LYS A 86 11.56 15.68 3.84
CA LYS A 86 13.02 15.64 3.70
C LYS A 86 13.69 14.98 4.91
N GLN A 87 13.18 15.24 6.11
CA GLN A 87 13.66 14.61 7.34
C GLN A 87 13.49 13.10 7.31
N ILE A 88 12.30 12.62 6.93
CA ILE A 88 12.02 11.18 6.80
C ILE A 88 12.96 10.52 5.78
N MET A 89 13.21 11.18 4.64
CA MET A 89 14.15 10.67 3.64
C MET A 89 15.59 10.61 4.17
N ALA A 90 16.02 11.63 4.92
CA ALA A 90 17.35 11.64 5.53
C ALA A 90 17.52 10.51 6.56
N GLU A 91 16.54 10.32 7.44
CA GLU A 91 16.54 9.22 8.42
C GLU A 91 16.61 7.84 7.75
N ALA A 92 15.85 7.63 6.67
CA ALA A 92 15.90 6.40 5.91
C ALA A 92 17.28 6.18 5.24
N ALA A 93 17.90 7.24 4.75
CA ALA A 93 19.24 7.17 4.15
C ALA A 93 20.31 6.80 5.19
N GLU A 94 20.28 7.40 6.38
CA GLU A 94 21.18 7.05 7.48
C GLU A 94 20.96 5.60 7.95
N GLN A 95 19.70 5.15 8.03
CA GLN A 95 19.39 3.77 8.38
C GLN A 95 20.00 2.77 7.38
N ARG A 96 20.04 3.11 6.08
CA ARG A 96 20.68 2.27 5.06
C ARG A 96 22.18 2.08 5.30
N TYR A 97 22.88 3.12 5.75
CA TYR A 97 24.30 2.97 6.15
C TYR A 97 24.44 2.03 7.33
N ALA A 98 23.59 2.18 8.35
CA ALA A 98 23.61 1.29 9.51
C ALA A 98 23.38 -0.18 9.12
N GLU A 99 22.35 -0.44 8.29
CA GLU A 99 22.04 -1.79 7.79
C GLU A 99 23.18 -2.37 6.94
N PHE A 100 23.78 -1.58 6.06
CA PHE A 100 24.89 -2.00 5.21
C PHE A 100 26.13 -2.41 6.03
N LEU A 101 26.33 -1.78 7.18
CA LEU A 101 27.40 -2.10 8.13
C LEU A 101 27.05 -3.26 9.09
N GLY A 102 25.93 -3.94 8.87
CA GLY A 102 25.48 -5.07 9.69
C GLY A 102 24.69 -4.69 10.95
N GLY A 103 24.24 -3.45 11.04
CA GLY A 103 23.36 -3.00 12.12
C GLY A 103 21.93 -3.51 11.99
N GLU A 104 21.13 -3.30 13.03
CA GLU A 104 19.75 -3.79 13.12
C GLU A 104 18.83 -3.08 12.13
N THR A 105 17.92 -3.85 11.53
CA THR A 105 16.82 -3.30 10.71
C THR A 105 15.82 -2.58 11.62
N LYS A 106 15.51 -1.33 11.30
CA LYS A 106 14.44 -0.57 11.96
C LYS A 106 13.17 -0.61 11.15
N TYR A 107 12.06 -0.57 11.86
CA TYR A 107 10.71 -0.58 11.29
C TYR A 107 10.01 0.76 11.57
N THR A 108 9.06 1.13 10.70
CA THR A 108 8.29 2.37 10.82
C THR A 108 6.84 2.16 10.42
N GLY A 109 6.00 3.15 10.67
CA GLY A 109 4.59 3.11 10.31
C GLY A 109 3.84 1.93 10.92
N GLY A 110 2.85 1.41 10.22
CA GLY A 110 2.06 0.27 10.65
C GLY A 110 1.07 0.58 11.78
N THR A 111 0.49 -0.48 12.33
CA THR A 111 -0.51 -0.37 13.40
C THR A 111 0.16 -0.32 14.76
N VAL A 112 -0.20 0.65 15.58
CA VAL A 112 0.33 0.79 16.96
C VAL A 112 0.10 -0.48 17.78
N HIS A 113 1.03 -0.79 18.66
CA HIS A 113 0.93 -1.96 19.55
C HIS A 113 0.07 -1.73 20.79
N GLN A 114 -0.11 -0.46 21.17
CA GLN A 114 -0.90 -0.06 22.33
C GLN A 114 -1.61 1.25 22.03
N LEU A 115 -2.86 1.35 22.47
CA LEU A 115 -3.59 2.60 22.45
C LEU A 115 -3.22 3.44 23.67
N THR A 116 -3.15 4.75 23.45
CA THR A 116 -2.95 5.76 24.49
C THR A 116 -4.09 6.78 24.44
N GLU A 117 -4.16 7.68 25.43
CA GLU A 117 -5.12 8.79 25.40
C GLU A 117 -4.91 9.70 24.17
N LYS A 118 -3.68 9.75 23.66
CA LYS A 118 -3.30 10.57 22.48
C LYS A 118 -3.51 9.85 21.14
N SER A 119 -3.89 8.58 21.15
CA SER A 119 -4.12 7.84 19.90
C SER A 119 -5.25 8.46 19.11
N SER A 120 -4.97 8.73 17.84
CA SER A 120 -5.93 9.27 16.88
C SER A 120 -7.10 8.31 16.63
N PRO A 121 -8.24 8.77 16.10
CA PRO A 121 -9.33 7.89 15.70
C PRO A 121 -8.90 6.80 14.71
N ILE A 122 -8.04 7.13 13.75
CA ILE A 122 -7.52 6.18 12.75
C ILE A 122 -6.64 5.10 13.40
N GLU A 123 -5.75 5.47 14.33
CA GLU A 123 -4.95 4.50 15.08
C GLU A 123 -5.81 3.57 15.90
N ARG A 124 -6.91 4.05 16.50
CA ARG A 124 -7.88 3.22 17.22
C ARG A 124 -8.58 2.25 16.32
N GLU A 125 -9.08 2.71 15.17
CA GLU A 125 -9.75 1.88 14.16
C GLU A 125 -8.83 0.77 13.64
N PHE A 126 -7.58 1.09 13.31
CA PHE A 126 -6.59 0.12 12.85
C PHE A 126 -6.20 -0.86 13.96
N TYR A 127 -6.03 -0.38 15.19
CA TYR A 127 -5.77 -1.25 16.33
C TYR A 127 -6.89 -2.25 16.56
N GLU A 128 -8.16 -1.80 16.56
CA GLU A 128 -9.33 -2.65 16.74
C GLU A 128 -9.44 -3.75 15.69
N PHE A 129 -8.93 -3.53 14.49
CA PHE A 129 -8.88 -4.55 13.47
C PHE A 129 -7.63 -5.42 13.58
N TYR A 130 -6.45 -4.83 13.45
CA TYR A 130 -5.20 -5.56 13.27
C TYR A 130 -4.58 -6.10 14.57
N ARG A 131 -5.04 -5.67 15.73
CA ARG A 131 -4.51 -6.08 17.05
C ARG A 131 -5.56 -6.78 17.93
N THR A 132 -6.63 -7.24 17.34
CA THR A 132 -7.69 -8.00 18.01
C THR A 132 -8.07 -9.22 17.18
N GLN A 133 -8.89 -10.09 17.73
CA GLN A 133 -9.37 -11.30 17.04
C GLN A 133 -10.14 -11.03 15.73
N ARG A 134 -10.45 -9.76 15.42
CA ARG A 134 -11.14 -9.41 14.16
C ARG A 134 -10.27 -9.66 12.93
N GLY A 135 -8.99 -9.36 12.99
CA GLY A 135 -8.10 -9.43 11.85
C GLY A 135 -6.62 -9.59 12.22
N GLU A 136 -6.32 -9.88 13.50
CA GLU A 136 -4.96 -10.16 13.90
C GLU A 136 -4.45 -11.43 13.21
N PHE A 137 -3.35 -11.29 12.52
CA PHE A 137 -2.68 -12.38 11.84
C PHE A 137 -1.17 -12.15 11.80
N THR A 138 -0.42 -13.15 12.19
CA THR A 138 1.04 -13.15 12.07
C THR A 138 1.45 -14.30 11.15
N PRO A 139 1.94 -14.01 9.94
CA PRO A 139 2.35 -15.06 9.01
C PRO A 139 3.62 -15.77 9.49
N ASP A 140 3.86 -16.96 8.97
CA ASP A 140 5.06 -17.74 9.26
C ASP A 140 6.33 -16.93 8.97
N GLY A 141 7.27 -16.94 9.91
CA GLY A 141 8.52 -16.21 9.82
C GLY A 141 8.44 -14.72 10.15
N ALA A 142 7.27 -14.21 10.50
CA ALA A 142 7.09 -12.87 11.08
C ALA A 142 6.90 -12.95 12.61
N THR A 143 6.84 -11.80 13.25
CA THR A 143 6.49 -11.65 14.66
C THR A 143 5.35 -10.66 14.81
N PRO A 144 4.55 -10.72 15.90
CA PRO A 144 3.54 -9.70 16.16
C PRO A 144 4.11 -8.28 16.21
N MET A 145 5.39 -8.14 16.61
CA MET A 145 6.07 -6.84 16.68
C MET A 145 6.43 -6.24 15.33
N THR A 146 6.61 -7.07 14.29
CA THR A 146 6.97 -6.62 12.94
C THR A 146 5.80 -6.68 11.97
N THR A 147 4.74 -7.41 12.31
CA THR A 147 3.52 -7.48 11.50
C THR A 147 2.90 -6.09 11.32
N THR A 148 2.55 -5.74 10.10
CA THR A 148 2.06 -4.43 9.65
C THR A 148 3.11 -3.30 9.58
N HIS A 149 4.35 -3.54 9.97
CA HIS A 149 5.40 -2.52 9.97
C HIS A 149 6.36 -2.69 8.80
N PRO A 150 6.47 -1.74 7.87
CA PRO A 150 7.52 -1.75 6.86
C PRO A 150 8.88 -1.38 7.46
N THR A 151 9.95 -1.78 6.78
CA THR A 151 11.29 -1.33 7.16
C THR A 151 11.42 0.18 6.94
N LEU A 152 12.10 0.87 7.86
CA LEU A 152 12.33 2.31 7.79
C LEU A 152 13.04 2.70 6.49
N SER A 153 14.07 1.94 6.11
CA SER A 153 14.88 2.20 4.92
C SER A 153 14.11 2.03 3.61
N SER A 154 13.07 1.18 3.56
CA SER A 154 12.28 0.95 2.34
C SER A 154 11.00 1.79 2.24
N ASN A 155 10.45 2.23 3.37
CA ASN A 155 9.15 2.93 3.39
C ASN A 155 9.13 4.19 2.53
N VAL A 156 10.25 4.88 2.40
CA VAL A 156 10.41 6.08 1.55
C VAL A 156 10.19 5.81 0.06
N LYS A 157 10.21 4.55 -0.38
CA LYS A 157 9.96 4.20 -1.79
C LYS A 157 8.55 4.57 -2.22
N PHE A 158 7.58 4.58 -1.31
CA PHE A 158 6.25 5.11 -1.60
C PHE A 158 6.27 6.58 -2.02
N MET A 159 7.23 7.38 -1.56
CA MET A 159 7.32 8.79 -1.95
C MET A 159 7.65 8.95 -3.45
N ASN A 160 8.20 7.93 -4.10
CA ASN A 160 8.46 7.90 -5.54
C ASN A 160 7.42 7.06 -6.31
N PHE A 161 6.26 6.81 -5.73
CA PHE A 161 5.17 6.06 -6.35
C PHE A 161 4.03 7.00 -6.77
N TYR A 162 3.71 7.01 -8.06
CA TYR A 162 2.74 7.91 -8.70
C TYR A 162 1.69 7.08 -9.47
N PRO A 163 0.75 6.45 -8.77
CA PRO A 163 -0.20 5.53 -9.43
C PRO A 163 -1.16 6.21 -10.39
N PHE A 164 -1.45 7.50 -10.22
CA PHE A 164 -2.36 8.24 -11.10
C PHE A 164 -1.70 8.94 -12.29
N GLU A 165 -0.38 9.04 -12.32
CA GLU A 165 0.31 9.52 -13.52
C GLU A 165 0.01 8.59 -14.70
N ASP A 166 -0.32 9.15 -15.86
CA ASP A 166 -0.70 8.43 -17.09
C ASP A 166 -1.91 7.48 -16.92
N ILE A 167 -2.82 7.78 -16.00
CA ILE A 167 -4.01 6.94 -15.72
C ILE A 167 -4.92 6.79 -16.94
N GLU A 168 -4.88 7.73 -17.89
CA GLU A 168 -5.61 7.69 -19.15
C GLU A 168 -5.26 6.48 -20.02
N THR A 169 -4.09 5.82 -19.79
CA THR A 169 -3.73 4.57 -20.47
C THR A 169 -4.67 3.42 -20.15
N ILE A 170 -5.44 3.53 -19.08
CA ILE A 170 -6.47 2.54 -18.71
C ILE A 170 -7.68 2.64 -19.65
N SER A 171 -8.01 3.84 -20.15
CA SER A 171 -9.13 4.02 -21.05
C SER A 171 -9.03 3.14 -22.31
N PRO A 172 -10.14 2.56 -22.83
CA PRO A 172 -11.54 2.75 -22.42
C PRO A 172 -12.04 1.72 -21.38
N ARG A 173 -11.16 1.05 -20.65
CA ARG A 173 -11.56 0.06 -19.63
C ARG A 173 -12.27 0.76 -18.47
N PRO A 174 -13.40 0.22 -17.97
CA PRO A 174 -14.14 0.85 -16.89
C PRO A 174 -13.36 0.83 -15.58
N MET A 175 -13.43 1.97 -14.86
CA MET A 175 -12.93 2.11 -13.50
C MET A 175 -14.08 2.57 -12.58
N LEU A 176 -14.12 2.00 -11.38
CA LEU A 176 -15.08 2.34 -10.34
C LEU A 176 -14.35 2.62 -9.03
N PHE A 177 -14.57 3.78 -8.44
CA PHE A 177 -14.10 4.15 -7.12
C PHE A 177 -15.25 4.06 -6.12
N ILE A 178 -15.07 3.25 -5.07
CA ILE A 178 -16.04 3.09 -3.99
C ILE A 178 -15.38 3.58 -2.71
N THR A 179 -16.00 4.55 -2.05
CA THR A 179 -15.52 5.08 -0.77
C THR A 179 -16.69 5.44 0.13
N GLY A 180 -16.48 5.33 1.44
CA GLY A 180 -17.47 5.77 2.42
C GLY A 180 -17.52 7.30 2.48
N GLU A 181 -18.70 7.87 2.70
CA GLU A 181 -18.89 9.32 2.82
C GLU A 181 -17.99 9.95 3.89
N ASN A 182 -17.78 9.23 5.00
CA ASN A 182 -16.97 9.67 6.12
C ASN A 182 -15.62 8.93 6.22
N ALA A 183 -15.21 8.21 5.17
CA ALA A 183 -13.94 7.50 5.18
C ALA A 183 -12.76 8.49 5.21
N HIS A 184 -11.79 8.25 6.09
CA HIS A 184 -10.58 9.07 6.18
C HIS A 184 -9.72 8.99 4.91
N SER A 185 -9.91 7.95 4.08
CA SER A 185 -9.24 7.76 2.80
C SER A 185 -9.99 8.35 1.60
N ARG A 186 -11.14 9.00 1.81
CA ARG A 186 -12.00 9.50 0.74
C ARG A 186 -11.26 10.45 -0.22
N GLU A 187 -10.41 11.31 0.32
CA GLU A 187 -9.60 12.26 -0.47
C GLU A 187 -8.83 11.57 -1.62
N PHE A 188 -8.33 10.34 -1.42
CA PHE A 188 -7.57 9.63 -2.45
C PHE A 188 -8.42 9.04 -3.58
N SER A 189 -9.73 9.09 -3.47
CA SER A 189 -10.66 8.68 -4.52
C SER A 189 -11.29 9.88 -5.25
N GLU A 190 -11.12 11.09 -4.72
CA GLU A 190 -11.72 12.32 -5.25
C GLU A 190 -10.70 13.28 -5.87
N ASP A 191 -9.42 13.20 -5.48
CA ASP A 191 -8.31 13.99 -6.03
C ASP A 191 -7.75 13.38 -7.34
#